data_0ef7c436dde9d340a668754b6507fb3f
#
_entry.id   0ef7c436dde9d340a668754b6507fb3f
#
_cell.length_a   1.000
_cell.length_b   1.000
_cell.length_c   1.000
_cell.angle_alpha   90.00
_cell.angle_beta   90.00
_cell.angle_gamma   90.00
#
_symmetry.space_group_name_H-M   'P 1'
#
loop_
_entity.id
_entity.type
_entity.pdbx_description
1 polymer ?
#
loop_
_entity_poly.entity_id
_entity_poly.type
_entity_poly.pdbx_seq_one_letter_code
_entity_poly.pdbx_strand_id
1 'polypeptide(L)'
;MKFLNFIIKYRLLLSGVFLVAGVIVNLEAGFWPSFILYLIALILVVGHFLFGPMRLIQAHMESGNMEGAQKVLDSIWFPALLIKPVRSVYFTLKGNMDMVNQDYDSAEKNMKKSLSLGLPMKEAEGANKLQLGMLAMQKGNNREAENYIRQAIRAGLPDKENEAAAYLQLSSIMINKREFRAAKQYFKKVKSLKPTTPQIVDQVKQMEKYITRMPG
;
A
#
# COMPACT_ATOMS: atom_id res chain seq x y z
N MET A 1 23.75 -0.68 -0.19
CA MET A 1 22.37 -0.13 -0.29
C MET A 1 22.31 1.39 -0.46
N LYS A 2 23.13 2.22 0.23
CA LYS A 2 23.12 3.70 0.10
C LYS A 2 23.38 4.22 -1.33
N PHE A 3 24.29 3.58 -2.08
CA PHE A 3 24.63 3.97 -3.46
C PHE A 3 23.45 3.81 -4.43
N LEU A 4 22.70 2.70 -4.32
CA LEU A 4 21.55 2.46 -5.17
C LEU A 4 20.40 3.46 -4.92
N ASN A 5 20.18 3.81 -3.66
CA ASN A 5 19.20 4.84 -3.28
C ASN A 5 19.60 6.23 -3.79
N PHE A 6 20.91 6.53 -3.82
CA PHE A 6 21.43 7.76 -4.41
C PHE A 6 21.12 7.82 -5.93
N ILE A 7 21.42 6.75 -6.68
CA ILE A 7 21.11 6.68 -8.11
C ILE A 7 19.60 6.86 -8.34
N ILE A 8 18.75 6.19 -7.55
CA ILE A 8 17.30 6.29 -7.70
C ILE A 8 16.80 7.71 -7.42
N LYS A 9 17.34 8.37 -6.39
CA LYS A 9 16.96 9.74 -6.00
C LYS A 9 17.33 10.77 -7.06
N TYR A 10 18.54 10.63 -7.64
CA TYR A 10 19.09 11.62 -8.58
C TYR A 10 19.03 11.16 -10.04
N ARG A 11 18.20 10.16 -10.35
CA ARG A 11 18.12 9.50 -11.67
C ARG A 11 17.91 10.48 -12.82
N LEU A 12 16.98 11.45 -12.68
CA LEU A 12 16.74 12.46 -13.71
C LEU A 12 17.93 13.42 -13.87
N LEU A 13 18.54 13.84 -12.76
CA LEU A 13 19.72 14.70 -12.79
C LEU A 13 20.88 13.97 -13.46
N LEU A 14 21.13 12.72 -13.09
CA LEU A 14 22.16 11.88 -13.70
C LEU A 14 21.90 11.68 -15.21
N SER A 15 20.65 11.48 -15.62
CA SER A 15 20.33 11.36 -17.04
C SER A 15 20.66 12.64 -17.81
N GLY A 16 20.38 13.81 -17.23
CA GLY A 16 20.79 15.11 -17.79
C GLY A 16 22.32 15.24 -17.94
N VAL A 17 23.08 14.84 -16.91
CA VAL A 17 24.56 14.85 -16.96
C VAL A 17 25.07 13.94 -18.08
N PHE A 18 24.57 12.70 -18.20
CA PHE A 18 24.96 11.78 -19.27
C PHE A 18 24.55 12.28 -20.64
N LEU A 19 23.43 12.97 -20.77
CA LEU A 19 22.98 13.56 -22.03
C LEU A 19 23.91 14.69 -22.46
N VAL A 20 24.25 15.62 -21.56
CA VAL A 20 25.20 16.71 -21.82
C VAL A 20 26.60 16.17 -22.18
N ALA A 21 27.10 15.21 -21.39
CA ALA A 21 28.38 14.55 -21.69
C ALA A 21 28.34 13.86 -23.05
N GLY A 22 27.23 13.21 -23.40
CA GLY A 22 27.04 12.60 -24.72
C GLY A 22 27.10 13.61 -25.85
N VAL A 23 26.51 14.81 -25.69
CA VAL A 23 26.58 15.90 -26.68
C VAL A 23 28.04 16.39 -26.85
N ILE A 24 28.77 16.60 -25.77
CA ILE A 24 30.18 17.04 -25.83
C ILE A 24 31.02 15.99 -26.58
N VAL A 25 30.93 14.72 -26.21
CA VAL A 25 31.69 13.64 -26.87
C VAL A 25 31.27 13.51 -28.34
N ASN A 26 30.00 13.73 -28.67
CA ASN A 26 29.54 13.67 -30.06
C ASN A 26 30.14 14.77 -30.93
N LEU A 27 30.34 15.97 -30.36
CA LEU A 27 30.97 17.08 -31.08
C LEU A 27 32.46 16.84 -31.36
N GLU A 28 33.17 16.17 -30.44
CA GLU A 28 34.61 15.94 -30.54
C GLU A 28 34.97 14.60 -31.26
N ALA A 29 34.25 13.52 -30.95
CA ALA A 29 34.59 12.16 -31.39
C ALA A 29 33.51 11.47 -32.27
N GLY A 30 32.41 12.15 -32.51
CA GLY A 30 31.31 11.64 -33.33
C GLY A 30 30.31 10.78 -32.58
N PHE A 31 29.30 10.26 -33.32
CA PHE A 31 28.13 9.58 -32.75
C PHE A 31 28.46 8.27 -32.03
N TRP A 32 29.29 7.43 -32.58
CA TRP A 32 29.54 6.08 -32.06
C TRP A 32 30.08 6.06 -30.63
N PRO A 33 31.08 6.86 -30.25
CA PRO A 33 31.56 6.94 -28.85
C PRO A 33 30.51 7.50 -27.91
N SER A 34 29.68 8.47 -28.36
CA SER A 34 28.67 9.12 -27.55
C SER A 34 27.38 8.26 -27.35
N PHE A 35 27.17 7.27 -28.22
CA PHE A 35 25.97 6.40 -28.20
C PHE A 35 25.74 5.73 -26.84
N ILE A 36 26.81 5.25 -26.18
CA ILE A 36 26.71 4.62 -24.86
C ILE A 36 26.17 5.61 -23.82
N LEU A 37 26.60 6.87 -23.86
CA LEU A 37 26.15 7.91 -22.93
C LEU A 37 24.67 8.24 -23.15
N TYR A 38 24.23 8.34 -24.40
CA TYR A 38 22.83 8.52 -24.74
C TYR A 38 21.97 7.34 -24.30
N LEU A 39 22.48 6.10 -24.48
CA LEU A 39 21.79 4.89 -24.03
C LEU A 39 21.60 4.86 -22.51
N ILE A 40 22.65 5.20 -21.74
CA ILE A 40 22.58 5.30 -20.28
C ILE A 40 21.55 6.39 -19.88
N ALA A 41 21.60 7.56 -20.48
CA ALA A 41 20.64 8.63 -20.23
C ALA A 41 19.19 8.16 -20.49
N LEU A 42 18.96 7.50 -21.61
CA LEU A 42 17.66 6.95 -21.97
C LEU A 42 17.17 5.90 -20.94
N ILE A 43 18.01 4.96 -20.55
CA ILE A 43 17.69 3.94 -19.53
C ILE A 43 17.32 4.58 -18.20
N LEU A 44 18.04 5.62 -17.79
CA LEU A 44 17.75 6.35 -16.55
C LEU A 44 16.39 7.07 -16.61
N VAL A 45 16.07 7.72 -17.73
CA VAL A 45 14.77 8.39 -17.93
C VAL A 45 13.64 7.36 -17.96
N VAL A 46 13.75 6.35 -18.82
CA VAL A 46 12.73 5.30 -18.95
C VAL A 46 12.53 4.59 -17.61
N GLY A 47 13.61 4.24 -16.92
CA GLY A 47 13.51 3.62 -15.59
C GLY A 47 12.83 4.52 -14.56
N HIS A 48 13.00 5.84 -14.63
CA HIS A 48 12.31 6.77 -13.74
C HIS A 48 10.79 6.76 -13.97
N PHE A 49 10.35 6.82 -15.22
CA PHE A 49 8.92 6.85 -15.54
C PHE A 49 8.23 5.49 -15.37
N LEU A 50 8.92 4.38 -15.66
CA LEU A 50 8.31 3.05 -15.56
C LEU A 50 8.19 2.54 -14.12
N PHE A 51 9.22 2.73 -13.31
CA PHE A 51 9.30 2.16 -11.95
C PHE A 51 9.13 3.20 -10.84
N GLY A 52 9.34 4.48 -11.15
CA GLY A 52 9.28 5.55 -10.17
C GLY A 52 10.24 5.36 -8.99
N PRO A 53 10.14 6.18 -7.97
CA PRO A 53 10.95 6.09 -6.75
C PRO A 53 10.36 5.14 -5.67
N MET A 54 9.66 4.06 -6.08
CA MET A 54 8.95 3.15 -5.17
C MET A 54 9.84 2.59 -4.06
N ARG A 55 11.10 2.28 -4.38
CA ARG A 55 12.06 1.79 -3.38
C ARG A 55 12.37 2.81 -2.29
N LEU A 56 12.40 4.11 -2.64
CA LEU A 56 12.62 5.18 -1.66
C LEU A 56 11.42 5.31 -0.72
N ILE A 57 10.21 5.18 -1.25
CA ILE A 57 8.98 5.19 -0.44
C ILE A 57 9.03 4.05 0.57
N GLN A 58 9.35 2.82 0.11
CA GLN A 58 9.46 1.66 0.99
C GLN A 58 10.53 1.86 2.07
N ALA A 59 11.71 2.36 1.72
CA ALA A 59 12.78 2.63 2.68
C ALA A 59 12.38 3.66 3.76
N HIS A 60 11.60 4.69 3.39
CA HIS A 60 11.05 5.65 4.34
C HIS A 60 9.97 5.03 5.23
N MET A 61 9.10 4.18 4.68
CA MET A 61 8.08 3.48 5.47
C MET A 61 8.71 2.51 6.48
N GLU A 62 9.72 1.73 6.07
CA GLU A 62 10.46 0.80 6.95
C GLU A 62 11.20 1.53 8.08
N SER A 63 11.65 2.76 7.84
CA SER A 63 12.28 3.61 8.86
C SER A 63 11.29 4.39 9.73
N GLY A 64 9.98 4.25 9.50
CA GLY A 64 8.94 5.00 10.19
C GLY A 64 8.83 6.48 9.78
N ASN A 65 9.57 6.89 8.76
CA ASN A 65 9.56 8.27 8.27
C ASN A 65 8.40 8.48 7.26
N MET A 66 7.19 8.63 7.79
CA MET A 66 5.99 8.80 6.96
C MET A 66 6.00 10.09 6.15
N GLU A 67 6.55 11.19 6.71
CA GLU A 67 6.69 12.46 5.99
C GLU A 67 7.63 12.33 4.77
N GLY A 68 8.76 11.63 4.95
CA GLY A 68 9.66 11.32 3.86
C GLY A 68 9.02 10.45 2.77
N ALA A 69 8.25 9.44 3.16
CA ALA A 69 7.51 8.60 2.24
C ALA A 69 6.49 9.42 1.42
N GLN A 70 5.76 10.31 2.06
CA GLN A 70 4.79 11.19 1.40
C GLN A 70 5.47 12.14 0.41
N LYS A 71 6.56 12.81 0.80
CA LYS A 71 7.31 13.70 -0.10
C LYS A 71 7.77 12.98 -1.37
N VAL A 72 8.25 11.73 -1.23
CA VAL A 72 8.66 10.93 -2.38
C VAL A 72 7.44 10.53 -3.24
N LEU A 73 6.32 10.19 -2.62
CA LEU A 73 5.08 9.83 -3.32
C LEU A 73 4.54 11.02 -4.14
N ASP A 74 4.55 12.21 -3.54
CA ASP A 74 4.08 13.46 -4.18
C ASP A 74 5.03 13.96 -5.27
N SER A 75 6.30 13.51 -5.29
CA SER A 75 7.24 13.80 -6.37
C SER A 75 6.91 13.07 -7.68
N ILE A 76 5.98 12.12 -7.67
CA ILE A 76 5.52 11.40 -8.86
C ILE A 76 4.45 12.23 -9.57
N TRP A 77 4.85 13.11 -10.46
CA TRP A 77 3.94 14.04 -11.16
C TRP A 77 3.01 13.34 -12.15
N PHE A 78 3.49 12.24 -12.78
CA PHE A 78 2.75 11.52 -13.82
C PHE A 78 2.59 10.04 -13.48
N PRO A 79 1.71 9.67 -12.51
CA PRO A 79 1.49 8.26 -12.15
C PRO A 79 1.00 7.40 -13.33
N ALA A 80 0.40 8.03 -14.34
CA ALA A 80 -0.09 7.36 -15.54
C ALA A 80 1.04 6.71 -16.36
N LEU A 81 2.28 7.24 -16.29
CA LEU A 81 3.45 6.71 -16.98
C LEU A 81 4.07 5.49 -16.27
N LEU A 82 3.71 5.24 -15.02
CA LEU A 82 4.14 4.03 -14.32
C LEU A 82 3.53 2.79 -14.98
N ILE A 83 4.32 1.70 -15.08
CA ILE A 83 3.78 0.42 -15.51
C ILE A 83 2.65 -0.02 -14.58
N LYS A 84 1.67 -0.75 -15.12
CA LYS A 84 0.40 -1.08 -14.44
C LYS A 84 0.58 -1.66 -13.03
N PRO A 85 1.50 -2.65 -12.78
CA PRO A 85 1.72 -3.17 -11.43
C PRO A 85 2.26 -2.12 -10.44
N VAL A 86 3.21 -1.29 -10.88
CA VAL A 86 3.80 -0.23 -10.05
C VAL A 86 2.77 0.86 -9.76
N ARG A 87 1.96 1.20 -10.75
CA ARG A 87 0.88 2.18 -10.60
C ARG A 87 -0.20 1.73 -9.62
N SER A 88 -0.53 0.43 -9.59
CA SER A 88 -1.46 -0.09 -8.59
C SER A 88 -0.91 0.03 -7.17
N VAL A 89 0.36 -0.30 -6.97
CA VAL A 89 1.05 -0.12 -5.67
C VAL A 89 1.13 1.36 -5.29
N TYR A 90 1.42 2.26 -6.24
CA TYR A 90 1.39 3.70 -6.00
C TYR A 90 0.06 4.15 -5.41
N PHE A 91 -1.07 3.75 -6.01
CA PHE A 91 -2.39 4.13 -5.50
C PHE A 91 -2.72 3.48 -4.15
N THR A 92 -2.22 2.28 -3.86
CA THR A 92 -2.33 1.71 -2.50
C THR A 92 -1.59 2.56 -1.48
N LEU A 93 -0.34 2.93 -1.76
CA LEU A 93 0.47 3.74 -0.85
C LEU A 93 -0.14 5.13 -0.65
N LYS A 94 -0.63 5.74 -1.73
CA LYS A 94 -1.32 7.03 -1.63
C LYS A 94 -2.59 6.94 -0.78
N GLY A 95 -3.42 5.93 -0.99
CA GLY A 95 -4.58 5.69 -0.16
C GLY A 95 -4.24 5.45 1.32
N ASN A 96 -3.13 4.76 1.62
CA ASN A 96 -2.66 4.59 2.99
C ASN A 96 -2.23 5.93 3.62
N MET A 97 -1.55 6.80 2.86
CA MET A 97 -1.20 8.14 3.33
C MET A 97 -2.42 9.02 3.56
N ASP A 98 -3.40 8.95 2.65
CA ASP A 98 -4.66 9.68 2.79
C ASP A 98 -5.41 9.22 4.07
N MET A 99 -5.37 7.92 4.41
CA MET A 99 -5.89 7.39 5.69
C MET A 99 -5.18 8.00 6.90
N VAL A 100 -3.86 8.09 6.87
CA VAL A 100 -3.08 8.72 7.96
C VAL A 100 -3.44 10.19 8.12
N ASN A 101 -3.68 10.88 7.00
CA ASN A 101 -4.09 12.29 6.96
C ASN A 101 -5.60 12.49 7.24
N GLN A 102 -6.35 11.42 7.52
CA GLN A 102 -7.80 11.42 7.74
C GLN A 102 -8.63 11.89 6.53
N ASP A 103 -8.04 11.93 5.34
CA ASP A 103 -8.76 12.17 4.09
C ASP A 103 -9.35 10.85 3.57
N TYR A 104 -10.46 10.45 4.18
CA TYR A 104 -11.10 9.16 3.92
C TYR A 104 -11.70 9.03 2.53
N ASP A 105 -12.08 10.12 1.89
CA ASP A 105 -12.64 10.12 0.54
C ASP A 105 -11.55 9.90 -0.51
N SER A 106 -10.43 10.59 -0.38
CA SER A 106 -9.25 10.35 -1.22
C SER A 106 -8.67 8.96 -1.00
N ALA A 107 -8.62 8.49 0.26
CA ALA A 107 -8.16 7.14 0.60
C ALA A 107 -9.00 6.07 -0.14
N GLU A 108 -10.33 6.17 -0.04
CA GLU A 108 -11.24 5.24 -0.72
C GLU A 108 -11.06 5.25 -2.23
N LYS A 109 -11.00 6.44 -2.84
CA LYS A 109 -10.80 6.62 -4.27
C LYS A 109 -9.48 5.98 -4.74
N ASN A 110 -8.39 6.23 -4.02
CA ASN A 110 -7.08 5.71 -4.36
C ASN A 110 -6.99 4.19 -4.17
N MET A 111 -7.54 3.64 -3.10
CA MET A 111 -7.59 2.20 -2.86
C MET A 111 -8.45 1.48 -3.91
N LYS A 112 -9.63 2.00 -4.26
CA LYS A 112 -10.47 1.47 -5.34
C LYS A 112 -9.75 1.55 -6.70
N LYS A 113 -9.02 2.63 -6.97
CA LYS A 113 -8.20 2.77 -8.17
C LYS A 113 -7.11 1.72 -8.23
N SER A 114 -6.41 1.46 -7.13
CA SER A 114 -5.42 0.41 -7.02
C SER A 114 -6.00 -0.97 -7.38
N LEU A 115 -7.13 -1.34 -6.79
CA LEU A 115 -7.82 -2.61 -7.09
C LEU A 115 -8.24 -2.72 -8.56
N SER A 116 -8.73 -1.64 -9.16
CA SER A 116 -9.13 -1.62 -10.58
C SER A 116 -7.97 -1.83 -11.54
N LEU A 117 -6.76 -1.47 -11.12
CA LEU A 117 -5.52 -1.72 -11.88
C LEU A 117 -5.01 -3.16 -11.74
N GLY A 118 -5.43 -3.85 -10.68
CA GLY A 118 -4.93 -5.17 -10.31
C GLY A 118 -3.61 -5.10 -9.56
N LEU A 119 -3.58 -5.62 -8.35
CA LEU A 119 -2.36 -5.71 -7.54
C LEU A 119 -1.56 -6.95 -7.92
N PRO A 120 -0.22 -6.89 -7.85
CA PRO A 120 0.65 -7.98 -8.30
C PRO A 120 0.56 -9.24 -7.43
N MET A 121 0.11 -9.12 -6.19
CA MET A 121 -0.04 -10.22 -5.24
C MET A 121 -1.46 -10.25 -4.66
N LYS A 122 -2.02 -11.45 -4.49
CA LYS A 122 -3.35 -11.64 -3.91
C LYS A 122 -3.43 -11.14 -2.47
N GLU A 123 -2.37 -11.32 -1.71
CA GLU A 123 -2.26 -10.87 -0.32
C GLU A 123 -2.29 -9.33 -0.23
N ALA A 124 -1.69 -8.64 -1.19
CA ALA A 124 -1.76 -7.18 -1.29
C ALA A 124 -3.17 -6.71 -1.66
N GLU A 125 -3.86 -7.46 -2.53
CA GLU A 125 -5.29 -7.22 -2.83
C GLU A 125 -6.16 -7.43 -1.60
N GLY A 126 -5.91 -8.52 -0.84
CA GLY A 126 -6.59 -8.80 0.42
C GLY A 126 -6.39 -7.69 1.45
N ALA A 127 -5.14 -7.24 1.65
CA ALA A 127 -4.82 -6.15 2.56
C ALA A 127 -5.53 -4.84 2.17
N ASN A 128 -5.53 -4.48 0.88
CA ASN A 128 -6.20 -3.29 0.38
C ASN A 128 -7.74 -3.36 0.60
N LYS A 129 -8.35 -4.53 0.34
CA LYS A 129 -9.77 -4.76 0.62
C LYS A 129 -10.09 -4.69 2.12
N LEU A 130 -9.21 -5.20 2.98
CA LEU A 130 -9.37 -5.08 4.43
C LEU A 130 -9.40 -3.61 4.86
N GLN A 131 -8.49 -2.79 4.33
CA GLN A 131 -8.46 -1.36 4.62
C GLN A 131 -9.72 -0.64 4.12
N LEU A 132 -10.22 -0.95 2.91
CA LEU A 132 -11.52 -0.45 2.44
C LEU A 132 -12.67 -0.87 3.35
N GLY A 133 -12.64 -2.08 3.88
CA GLY A 133 -13.62 -2.54 4.87
C GLY A 133 -13.57 -1.73 6.15
N MET A 134 -12.37 -1.46 6.68
CA MET A 134 -12.18 -0.63 7.87
C MET A 134 -12.65 0.81 7.62
N LEU A 135 -12.34 1.36 6.46
CA LEU A 135 -12.80 2.69 6.04
C LEU A 135 -14.33 2.78 5.95
N ALA A 136 -14.96 1.77 5.35
CA ALA A 136 -16.42 1.70 5.28
C ALA A 136 -17.06 1.63 6.68
N MET A 137 -16.42 0.94 7.66
CA MET A 137 -16.86 0.96 9.06
C MET A 137 -16.79 2.36 9.66
N GLN A 138 -15.70 3.10 9.43
CA GLN A 138 -15.57 4.48 9.91
C GLN A 138 -16.63 5.41 9.33
N LYS A 139 -17.04 5.18 8.08
CA LYS A 139 -18.14 5.88 7.42
C LYS A 139 -19.54 5.38 7.87
N GLY A 140 -19.62 4.40 8.77
CA GLY A 140 -20.87 3.81 9.25
C GLY A 140 -21.54 2.83 8.29
N ASN A 141 -20.90 2.50 7.16
CA ASN A 141 -21.43 1.58 6.16
C ASN A 141 -21.07 0.12 6.48
N ASN A 142 -21.70 -0.44 7.51
CA ASN A 142 -21.42 -1.81 7.97
C ASN A 142 -21.65 -2.89 6.90
N ARG A 143 -22.59 -2.68 5.95
CA ARG A 143 -22.87 -3.64 4.88
C ARG A 143 -21.72 -3.71 3.88
N GLU A 144 -21.21 -2.58 3.46
CA GLU A 144 -20.08 -2.49 2.56
C GLU A 144 -18.79 -2.98 3.23
N ALA A 145 -18.60 -2.62 4.50
CA ALA A 145 -17.49 -3.10 5.32
C ALA A 145 -17.43 -4.62 5.39
N GLU A 146 -18.55 -5.27 5.73
CA GLU A 146 -18.65 -6.72 5.77
C GLU A 146 -18.27 -7.35 4.43
N ASN A 147 -18.78 -6.79 3.33
CA ASN A 147 -18.50 -7.32 1.99
C ASN A 147 -17.00 -7.24 1.67
N TYR A 148 -16.36 -6.08 1.89
CA TYR A 148 -14.93 -5.92 1.66
C TYR A 148 -14.07 -6.83 2.55
N ILE A 149 -14.39 -6.93 3.85
CA ILE A 149 -13.63 -7.78 4.77
C ILE A 149 -13.75 -9.27 4.40
N ARG A 150 -14.93 -9.73 4.01
CA ARG A 150 -15.12 -11.09 3.51
C ARG A 150 -14.33 -11.34 2.21
N GLN A 151 -14.30 -10.38 1.30
CA GLN A 151 -13.48 -10.48 0.09
C GLN A 151 -11.98 -10.47 0.41
N ALA A 152 -11.53 -9.68 1.41
CA ALA A 152 -10.16 -9.65 1.87
C ALA A 152 -9.70 -11.04 2.36
N ILE A 153 -10.49 -11.67 3.22
CA ILE A 153 -10.20 -13.03 3.73
C ILE A 153 -10.15 -14.06 2.58
N ARG A 154 -11.05 -13.96 1.59
CA ARG A 154 -11.06 -14.88 0.44
C ARG A 154 -9.88 -14.67 -0.49
N ALA A 155 -9.41 -13.44 -0.66
CA ALA A 155 -8.24 -13.13 -1.48
C ALA A 155 -6.94 -13.63 -0.83
N GLY A 156 -6.94 -13.79 0.50
CA GLY A 156 -5.78 -14.06 1.33
C GLY A 156 -5.23 -12.79 1.94
N LEU A 157 -4.73 -12.89 3.15
CA LEU A 157 -4.13 -11.77 3.89
C LEU A 157 -2.64 -12.04 4.11
N PRO A 158 -1.79 -11.01 4.23
CA PRO A 158 -0.34 -11.17 4.27
C PRO A 158 0.16 -12.01 5.44
N ASP A 159 -0.52 -11.92 6.57
CA ASP A 159 -0.11 -12.56 7.81
C ASP A 159 -1.30 -12.81 8.75
N LYS A 160 -1.03 -13.52 9.84
CA LYS A 160 -2.02 -13.86 10.88
C LYS A 160 -2.55 -12.64 11.63
N GLU A 161 -1.79 -11.56 11.72
CA GLU A 161 -2.21 -10.33 12.38
C GLU A 161 -3.30 -9.62 11.57
N ASN A 162 -3.10 -9.51 10.24
CA ASN A 162 -4.12 -8.99 9.34
C ASN A 162 -5.37 -9.88 9.32
N GLU A 163 -5.20 -11.21 9.39
CA GLU A 163 -6.31 -12.15 9.47
C GLU A 163 -7.09 -12.00 10.79
N ALA A 164 -6.38 -11.87 11.90
CA ALA A 164 -6.99 -11.60 13.22
C ALA A 164 -7.76 -10.27 13.22
N ALA A 165 -7.17 -9.22 12.65
CA ALA A 165 -7.85 -7.93 12.50
C ALA A 165 -9.14 -8.06 11.67
N ALA A 166 -9.10 -8.78 10.54
CA ALA A 166 -10.28 -9.00 9.70
C ALA A 166 -11.41 -9.72 10.44
N TYR A 167 -11.11 -10.80 11.16
CA TYR A 167 -12.13 -11.51 11.95
C TYR A 167 -12.61 -10.69 13.14
N LEU A 168 -11.76 -9.86 13.74
CA LEU A 168 -12.16 -8.95 14.82
C LEU A 168 -13.20 -7.93 14.31
N GLN A 169 -12.96 -7.33 13.15
CA GLN A 169 -13.89 -6.42 12.52
C GLN A 169 -15.22 -7.10 12.15
N LEU A 170 -15.18 -8.33 11.59
CA LEU A 170 -16.41 -9.10 11.33
C LEU A 170 -17.17 -9.40 12.62
N SER A 171 -16.48 -9.74 13.69
CA SER A 171 -17.12 -9.94 15.00
C SER A 171 -17.83 -8.68 15.47
N SER A 172 -17.19 -7.51 15.34
CA SER A 172 -17.79 -6.22 15.68
C SER A 172 -19.02 -5.90 14.84
N ILE A 173 -18.94 -6.13 13.51
CA ILE A 173 -20.09 -5.93 12.61
C ILE A 173 -21.26 -6.85 13.00
N MET A 174 -20.99 -8.11 13.33
CA MET A 174 -22.05 -9.05 13.76
C MET A 174 -22.68 -8.66 15.10
N ILE A 175 -21.89 -8.09 16.02
CA ILE A 175 -22.43 -7.52 17.27
C ILE A 175 -23.41 -6.39 16.95
N ASN A 176 -23.02 -5.46 16.08
CA ASN A 176 -23.89 -4.34 15.67
C ASN A 176 -25.19 -4.80 14.99
N LYS A 177 -25.12 -5.94 14.27
CA LYS A 177 -26.29 -6.58 13.67
C LYS A 177 -27.12 -7.43 14.64
N ARG A 178 -26.69 -7.56 15.90
CA ARG A 178 -27.26 -8.47 16.91
C ARG A 178 -27.18 -9.96 16.54
N GLU A 179 -26.26 -10.31 15.63
CA GLU A 179 -25.98 -11.70 15.23
C GLU A 179 -24.93 -12.32 16.17
N PHE A 180 -25.28 -12.48 17.44
CA PHE A 180 -24.34 -12.83 18.52
C PHE A 180 -23.65 -14.19 18.32
N ARG A 181 -24.34 -15.17 17.75
CA ARG A 181 -23.73 -16.47 17.43
C ARG A 181 -22.60 -16.34 16.40
N ALA A 182 -22.82 -15.58 15.33
CA ALA A 182 -21.81 -15.33 14.31
C ALA A 182 -20.64 -14.52 14.88
N ALA A 183 -20.93 -13.50 15.72
CA ALA A 183 -19.90 -12.72 16.41
C ALA A 183 -18.98 -13.61 17.25
N LYS A 184 -19.54 -14.52 18.07
CA LYS A 184 -18.77 -15.47 18.87
C LYS A 184 -17.92 -16.42 18.02
N GLN A 185 -18.43 -16.88 16.87
CA GLN A 185 -17.67 -17.72 15.94
C GLN A 185 -16.45 -16.99 15.37
N TYR A 186 -16.64 -15.75 14.88
CA TYR A 186 -15.51 -14.94 14.39
C TYR A 186 -14.50 -14.64 15.50
N PHE A 187 -14.95 -14.28 16.68
CA PHE A 187 -14.08 -14.05 17.83
C PHE A 187 -13.27 -15.29 18.23
N LYS A 188 -13.87 -16.48 18.17
CA LYS A 188 -13.14 -17.74 18.39
C LYS A 188 -12.00 -17.91 17.38
N LYS A 189 -12.22 -17.53 16.10
CA LYS A 189 -11.15 -17.53 15.08
C LYS A 189 -10.03 -16.56 15.43
N VAL A 190 -10.36 -15.34 15.89
CA VAL A 190 -9.32 -14.40 16.36
C VAL A 190 -8.46 -15.02 17.44
N LYS A 191 -9.07 -15.62 18.45
CA LYS A 191 -8.32 -16.28 19.55
C LYS A 191 -7.45 -17.44 19.09
N SER A 192 -7.88 -18.20 18.07
CA SER A 192 -7.09 -19.32 17.53
C SER A 192 -5.86 -18.86 16.76
N LEU A 193 -5.87 -17.65 16.19
CA LEU A 193 -4.74 -17.07 15.48
C LEU A 193 -3.63 -16.57 16.41
N LYS A 194 -3.96 -16.36 17.72
CA LYS A 194 -3.02 -15.89 18.75
C LYS A 194 -2.26 -14.63 18.32
N PRO A 195 -2.94 -13.52 18.02
CA PRO A 195 -2.28 -12.29 17.60
C PRO A 195 -1.32 -11.79 18.69
N THR A 196 -0.22 -11.17 18.26
CA THR A 196 0.86 -10.67 19.12
C THR A 196 0.98 -9.15 19.09
N THR A 197 0.44 -8.51 18.06
CA THR A 197 0.45 -7.04 17.91
C THR A 197 -0.31 -6.40 19.07
N PRO A 198 0.31 -5.49 19.87
CA PRO A 198 -0.30 -4.92 21.07
C PRO A 198 -1.69 -4.34 20.84
N GLN A 199 -1.88 -3.60 19.75
CA GLN A 199 -3.17 -3.00 19.39
C GLN A 199 -4.28 -4.05 19.19
N ILE A 200 -3.98 -5.15 18.52
CA ILE A 200 -4.94 -6.23 18.27
C ILE A 200 -5.23 -6.98 19.58
N VAL A 201 -4.18 -7.25 20.39
CA VAL A 201 -4.32 -7.90 21.68
C VAL A 201 -5.24 -7.11 22.61
N ASP A 202 -5.09 -5.78 22.66
CA ASP A 202 -5.93 -4.93 23.51
C ASP A 202 -7.38 -4.88 23.00
N GLN A 203 -7.60 -4.84 21.70
CA GLN A 203 -8.95 -4.95 21.10
C GLN A 203 -9.59 -6.31 21.43
N VAL A 204 -8.83 -7.39 21.36
CA VAL A 204 -9.30 -8.73 21.73
C VAL A 204 -9.73 -8.77 23.21
N LYS A 205 -8.93 -8.24 24.12
CA LYS A 205 -9.29 -8.16 25.56
C LYS A 205 -10.56 -7.35 25.80
N GLN A 206 -10.70 -6.22 25.11
CA GLN A 206 -11.89 -5.38 25.20
C GLN A 206 -13.12 -6.14 24.68
N MET A 207 -13.03 -6.72 23.49
CA MET A 207 -14.14 -7.45 22.88
C MET A 207 -14.54 -8.69 23.71
N GLU A 208 -13.59 -9.37 24.34
CA GLU A 208 -13.85 -10.53 25.18
C GLU A 208 -14.81 -10.18 26.34
N LYS A 209 -14.64 -9.00 26.97
CA LYS A 209 -15.52 -8.54 28.04
C LYS A 209 -16.97 -8.34 27.56
N TYR A 210 -17.17 -7.95 26.31
CA TYR A 210 -18.51 -7.80 25.73
C TYR A 210 -19.12 -9.13 25.32
N ILE A 211 -18.36 -9.97 24.61
CA ILE A 211 -18.83 -11.25 24.05
C ILE A 211 -19.24 -12.24 25.16
N THR A 212 -18.52 -12.26 26.29
CA THR A 212 -18.88 -13.14 27.42
C THR A 212 -20.23 -12.80 28.06
N ARG A 213 -20.69 -11.57 27.94
CA ARG A 213 -21.97 -11.10 28.50
C ARG A 213 -23.16 -11.22 27.54
N MET A 214 -22.89 -11.61 26.27
CA MET A 214 -23.93 -11.68 25.24
C MET A 214 -24.68 -13.03 25.31
N PRO A 215 -25.99 -13.01 24.98
CA PRO A 215 -26.75 -14.25 24.88
C PRO A 215 -26.14 -15.20 23.85
N GLY A 216 -26.31 -16.51 24.07
CA GLY A 216 -25.75 -17.59 23.23
C GLY A 216 -26.52 -17.84 21.95
#